data_74e6cdf11b999d863869e7151a459a6e
#
_entry.id   74e6cdf11b999d863869e7151a459a6e
#
_cell.length_a   1.000
_cell.length_b   1.000
_cell.length_c   1.000
_cell.angle_alpha   90.00
_cell.angle_beta   90.00
_cell.angle_gamma   90.00
#
_symmetry.space_group_name_H-M   'P 1'
#
loop_
_entity.id
_entity.type
_entity.pdbx_description
1 polymer ?
#
loop_
_entity_poly.entity_id
_entity_poly.type
_entity_poly.pdbx_seq_one_letter_code
_entity_poly.pdbx_strand_id
1 'polypeptide(L)'
;VDLDLDAGDVAFRDEVRDWLTEHVPARPLPSMDTAEGFAAHREWEATLAGARLSAVSWPAEYGGRDASLLRWVLFEEEYYAAGAPGRVSQNGIFLLAPTLFAHGTDEQRKRLLPRMARGEDIWAQAWSEPEAGSDLAAIRSSAVRTDGGWLLSGQKTWSSRATFADRGFGLFRTDPDAERHRGLTYFLFDLRAEGVTIRPIPQLDGEPGFAEIFLDGVFVPDADVLGEVHNGWRVAMSTASNERGLSLRSPGRFRAAADRLVRLWRAVGAPSDTALRDRVVDAWIGAQAYRLYTFGTVTRLAEGGGLGAESSVNKLFWSELDVALHETALDLLGAEGELTGRWLDGYLFSLAGPIYAGTNEIQRNVVAERLLGLPKGT
;
A
#
# COMPACT_ATOMS: atom_id res chain seq x y z
N VAL A 1 9.71 -12.11 21.57
CA VAL A 1 8.39 -11.53 21.26
C VAL A 1 7.41 -11.99 22.30
N ASP A 2 6.87 -11.06 23.08
CA ASP A 2 5.76 -11.32 23.97
C ASP A 2 4.46 -11.20 23.15
N LEU A 3 3.67 -12.27 23.18
CA LEU A 3 2.37 -12.31 22.49
C LEU A 3 1.21 -12.14 23.46
N ASP A 4 1.50 -12.00 24.75
CA ASP A 4 0.50 -11.72 25.77
C ASP A 4 0.15 -10.23 25.73
N LEU A 5 -1.09 -9.93 25.41
CA LEU A 5 -1.59 -8.57 25.36
C LEU A 5 -1.85 -8.07 26.80
N ASP A 6 -1.44 -6.85 27.09
CA ASP A 6 -1.84 -6.20 28.33
C ASP A 6 -3.33 -5.86 28.33
N ALA A 7 -3.86 -5.47 29.51
CA ALA A 7 -5.28 -5.15 29.66
C ALA A 7 -5.70 -3.96 28.76
N GLY A 8 -4.81 -3.01 28.51
CA GLY A 8 -5.09 -1.85 27.64
C GLY A 8 -5.13 -2.23 26.16
N ASP A 9 -4.30 -3.17 25.72
CA ASP A 9 -4.29 -3.67 24.34
C ASP A 9 -5.49 -4.57 24.07
N VAL A 10 -5.88 -5.39 25.07
CA VAL A 10 -7.12 -6.18 25.00
C VAL A 10 -8.34 -5.26 24.90
N ALA A 11 -8.43 -4.24 25.76
CA ALA A 11 -9.55 -3.28 25.73
C ALA A 11 -9.61 -2.52 24.38
N PHE A 12 -8.46 -2.08 23.84
CA PHE A 12 -8.40 -1.44 22.53
C PHE A 12 -8.88 -2.37 21.41
N ARG A 13 -8.42 -3.62 21.40
CA ARG A 13 -8.83 -4.62 20.41
C ARG A 13 -10.33 -4.85 20.45
N ASP A 14 -10.89 -5.02 21.64
CA ASP A 14 -12.30 -5.31 21.85
C ASP A 14 -13.17 -4.09 21.46
N GLU A 15 -12.75 -2.85 21.80
CA GLU A 15 -13.38 -1.61 21.32
C GLU A 15 -13.43 -1.55 19.80
N VAL A 16 -12.32 -1.85 19.14
CA VAL A 16 -12.24 -1.85 17.65
C VAL A 16 -13.17 -2.90 17.06
N ARG A 17 -13.20 -4.10 17.64
CA ARG A 17 -14.08 -5.19 17.19
C ARG A 17 -15.55 -4.81 17.30
N ASP A 18 -15.94 -4.25 18.42
CA ASP A 18 -17.33 -3.83 18.68
C ASP A 18 -17.73 -2.73 17.69
N TRP A 19 -16.86 -1.73 17.50
CA TRP A 19 -17.09 -0.66 16.54
C TRP A 19 -17.22 -1.19 15.10
N LEU A 20 -16.33 -2.09 14.65
CA LEU A 20 -16.40 -2.69 13.34
C LEU A 20 -17.66 -3.53 13.15
N THR A 21 -18.10 -4.26 14.18
CA THR A 21 -19.33 -5.05 14.15
C THR A 21 -20.55 -4.18 13.91
N GLU A 22 -20.57 -2.96 14.45
CA GLU A 22 -21.66 -2.01 14.29
C GLU A 22 -21.62 -1.26 12.94
N HIS A 23 -20.43 -0.94 12.42
CA HIS A 23 -20.27 0.01 11.32
C HIS A 23 -19.91 -0.62 9.97
N VAL A 24 -19.37 -1.85 9.94
CA VAL A 24 -19.06 -2.52 8.67
C VAL A 24 -20.33 -2.77 7.88
N PRO A 25 -20.40 -2.31 6.60
CA PRO A 25 -21.58 -2.52 5.78
C PRO A 25 -21.96 -4.00 5.67
N ALA A 26 -23.25 -4.32 5.84
CA ALA A 26 -23.77 -5.69 5.76
C ALA A 26 -23.57 -6.32 4.36
N ARG A 27 -23.42 -5.50 3.32
CA ARG A 27 -23.10 -5.93 1.95
C ARG A 27 -21.78 -5.32 1.54
N PRO A 28 -20.94 -6.05 0.78
CA PRO A 28 -19.73 -5.49 0.20
C PRO A 28 -20.03 -4.22 -0.60
N LEU A 29 -19.18 -3.22 -0.48
CA LEU A 29 -19.24 -2.04 -1.34
C LEU A 29 -18.92 -2.42 -2.80
N PRO A 30 -19.38 -1.65 -3.79
CA PRO A 30 -18.96 -1.81 -5.18
C PRO A 30 -17.43 -1.71 -5.32
N SER A 31 -16.88 -2.17 -6.45
CA SER A 31 -15.45 -2.09 -6.70
C SER A 31 -14.93 -0.65 -6.57
N MET A 32 -13.84 -0.49 -5.83
CA MET A 32 -13.19 0.81 -5.65
C MET A 32 -12.48 1.33 -6.92
N ASP A 33 -12.48 0.54 -7.98
CA ASP A 33 -11.91 0.88 -9.28
C ASP A 33 -12.98 1.45 -10.25
N THR A 34 -14.21 1.66 -9.74
CA THR A 34 -15.31 2.41 -10.40
C THR A 34 -15.56 3.74 -9.68
N ALA A 35 -16.17 4.71 -10.38
CA ALA A 35 -16.48 6.01 -9.77
C ALA A 35 -17.45 5.90 -8.58
N GLU A 36 -18.49 5.07 -8.70
CA GLU A 36 -19.47 4.81 -7.65
C GLU A 36 -18.81 4.14 -6.43
N GLY A 37 -18.07 3.07 -6.70
CA GLY A 37 -17.41 2.33 -5.62
C GLY A 37 -16.31 3.14 -4.95
N PHE A 38 -15.53 3.93 -5.71
CA PHE A 38 -14.55 4.82 -5.12
C PHE A 38 -15.19 5.85 -4.17
N ALA A 39 -16.31 6.44 -4.57
CA ALA A 39 -17.06 7.36 -3.72
C ALA A 39 -17.57 6.67 -2.44
N ALA A 40 -18.14 5.48 -2.55
CA ALA A 40 -18.59 4.70 -1.39
C ALA A 40 -17.45 4.33 -0.44
N HIS A 41 -16.29 3.95 -0.97
CA HIS A 41 -15.10 3.67 -0.15
C HIS A 41 -14.51 4.94 0.48
N ARG A 42 -14.64 6.10 -0.18
CA ARG A 42 -14.24 7.39 0.39
C ARG A 42 -15.15 7.79 1.57
N GLU A 43 -16.45 7.52 1.51
CA GLU A 43 -17.38 7.70 2.63
C GLU A 43 -17.02 6.79 3.80
N TRP A 44 -16.58 5.56 3.51
CA TRP A 44 -16.06 4.66 4.53
C TRP A 44 -14.80 5.20 5.20
N GLU A 45 -13.86 5.82 4.45
CA GLU A 45 -12.70 6.50 5.03
C GLU A 45 -13.14 7.63 5.99
N ALA A 46 -14.15 8.41 5.61
CA ALA A 46 -14.68 9.46 6.47
C ALA A 46 -15.33 8.87 7.76
N THR A 47 -16.01 7.73 7.65
CA THR A 47 -16.58 7.00 8.79
C THR A 47 -15.50 6.54 9.76
N LEU A 48 -14.41 5.93 9.24
CA LEU A 48 -13.24 5.56 10.04
C LEU A 48 -12.59 6.78 10.71
N ALA A 49 -12.48 7.89 9.97
CA ALA A 49 -11.90 9.13 10.49
C ALA A 49 -12.73 9.74 11.63
N GLY A 50 -14.06 9.66 11.55
CA GLY A 50 -14.96 10.08 12.62
C GLY A 50 -14.68 9.38 13.95
N ALA A 51 -14.30 8.11 13.88
CA ALA A 51 -13.87 7.31 15.03
C ALA A 51 -12.35 7.37 15.30
N ARG A 52 -11.58 8.16 14.54
CA ARG A 52 -10.10 8.19 14.55
C ARG A 52 -9.45 6.83 14.30
N LEU A 53 -10.09 6.01 13.47
CA LEU A 53 -9.62 4.68 13.08
C LEU A 53 -8.96 4.65 11.70
N SER A 54 -9.00 5.75 10.95
CA SER A 54 -8.36 5.84 9.63
C SER A 54 -6.83 5.75 9.70
N ALA A 55 -6.23 6.27 10.78
CA ALA A 55 -4.78 6.37 10.96
C ALA A 55 -4.42 6.22 12.45
N VAL A 56 -4.74 5.08 13.07
CA VAL A 56 -4.70 4.86 14.53
C VAL A 56 -3.34 5.19 15.18
N SER A 57 -2.23 4.92 14.48
CA SER A 57 -0.88 5.14 15.00
C SER A 57 -0.35 6.58 14.80
N TRP A 58 -1.10 7.45 14.10
CA TRP A 58 -0.67 8.83 13.93
C TRP A 58 -0.90 9.65 15.19
N PRO A 59 -0.14 10.77 15.36
CA PRO A 59 -0.41 11.74 16.39
C PRO A 59 -1.86 12.24 16.34
N ALA A 60 -2.45 12.46 17.53
CA ALA A 60 -3.84 12.90 17.66
C ALA A 60 -4.11 14.23 16.97
N GLU A 61 -3.12 15.12 16.91
CA GLU A 61 -3.19 16.42 16.23
C GLU A 61 -3.42 16.28 14.71
N TYR A 62 -3.04 15.15 14.11
CA TYR A 62 -3.24 14.85 12.69
C TYR A 62 -4.40 13.88 12.42
N GLY A 63 -5.20 13.55 13.44
CA GLY A 63 -6.38 12.71 13.28
C GLY A 63 -6.20 11.26 13.71
N GLY A 64 -5.04 10.88 14.26
CA GLY A 64 -4.78 9.57 14.85
C GLY A 64 -5.20 9.44 16.31
N ARG A 65 -4.74 8.37 16.94
CA ARG A 65 -4.99 8.04 18.37
C ARG A 65 -3.71 7.91 19.19
N ASP A 66 -2.56 8.29 18.67
CA ASP A 66 -1.24 8.04 19.29
C ASP A 66 -1.03 6.56 19.66
N ALA A 67 -1.69 5.66 18.93
CA ALA A 67 -1.65 4.24 19.25
C ALA A 67 -0.29 3.64 18.87
N SER A 68 0.17 2.70 19.70
CA SER A 68 1.41 1.96 19.41
C SER A 68 1.30 1.16 18.10
N LEU A 69 2.45 0.76 17.54
CA LEU A 69 2.47 -0.14 16.37
C LEU A 69 1.81 -1.48 16.65
N LEU A 70 1.85 -1.96 17.91
CA LEU A 70 1.14 -3.15 18.32
C LEU A 70 -0.38 -2.95 18.17
N ARG A 71 -0.94 -1.85 18.67
CA ARG A 71 -2.35 -1.53 18.51
C ARG A 71 -2.75 -1.33 17.07
N TRP A 72 -1.86 -0.78 16.24
CA TRP A 72 -2.11 -0.73 14.80
C TRP A 72 -2.23 -2.15 14.20
N VAL A 73 -1.37 -3.11 14.56
CA VAL A 73 -1.50 -4.51 14.09
C VAL A 73 -2.81 -5.14 14.57
N LEU A 74 -3.20 -4.90 15.84
CA LEU A 74 -4.47 -5.40 16.38
C LEU A 74 -5.67 -4.81 15.64
N PHE A 75 -5.65 -3.50 15.36
CA PHE A 75 -6.67 -2.85 14.52
C PHE A 75 -6.78 -3.52 13.14
N GLU A 76 -5.68 -3.74 12.47
CA GLU A 76 -5.65 -4.37 11.14
C GLU A 76 -6.18 -5.82 11.18
N GLU A 77 -5.83 -6.59 12.23
CA GLU A 77 -6.36 -7.94 12.39
C GLU A 77 -7.89 -7.95 12.54
N GLU A 78 -8.44 -7.07 13.37
CA GLU A 78 -9.89 -6.94 13.55
C GLU A 78 -10.57 -6.40 12.28
N TYR A 79 -9.94 -5.42 11.60
CA TYR A 79 -10.43 -4.82 10.36
C TYR A 79 -10.67 -5.87 9.26
N TYR A 80 -9.66 -6.70 8.98
CA TYR A 80 -9.77 -7.75 7.96
C TYR A 80 -10.61 -8.94 8.41
N ALA A 81 -10.63 -9.27 9.71
CA ALA A 81 -11.51 -10.31 10.26
C ALA A 81 -12.99 -9.94 10.13
N ALA A 82 -13.34 -8.68 10.36
CA ALA A 82 -14.69 -8.14 10.17
C ALA A 82 -15.11 -8.07 8.67
N GLY A 83 -14.18 -8.26 7.73
CA GLY A 83 -14.48 -8.09 6.31
C GLY A 83 -14.74 -6.65 5.90
N ALA A 84 -14.14 -5.70 6.60
CA ALA A 84 -14.30 -4.27 6.35
C ALA A 84 -13.88 -3.88 4.91
N PRO A 85 -14.46 -2.79 4.34
CA PRO A 85 -14.19 -2.34 2.98
C PRO A 85 -12.71 -2.06 2.69
N GLY A 86 -12.30 -2.19 1.43
CA GLY A 86 -10.97 -1.78 0.99
C GLY A 86 -10.71 -0.29 1.25
N ARG A 87 -9.44 0.09 1.42
CA ARG A 87 -9.01 1.45 1.74
C ARG A 87 -8.54 2.18 0.49
N VAL A 88 -9.27 3.24 0.04
CA VAL A 88 -8.83 4.08 -1.10
C VAL A 88 -7.72 5.06 -0.70
N SER A 89 -7.55 5.31 0.57
CA SER A 89 -6.53 6.20 1.15
C SER A 89 -5.14 5.59 1.30
N GLN A 90 -4.94 4.32 0.93
CA GLN A 90 -3.70 3.56 1.21
C GLN A 90 -2.42 4.29 0.80
N ASN A 91 -2.35 4.85 -0.42
CA ASN A 91 -1.15 5.53 -0.90
C ASN A 91 -0.83 6.77 -0.06
N GLY A 92 -1.86 7.50 0.37
CA GLY A 92 -1.71 8.63 1.27
C GLY A 92 -1.24 8.19 2.66
N ILE A 93 -2.07 7.38 3.32
CA ILE A 93 -1.87 7.05 4.75
C ILE A 93 -0.64 6.17 4.98
N PHE A 94 -0.37 5.18 4.10
CA PHE A 94 0.69 4.20 4.35
C PHE A 94 2.01 4.47 3.62
N LEU A 95 2.01 5.30 2.55
CA LEU A 95 3.22 5.62 1.80
C LEU A 95 3.66 7.07 2.00
N LEU A 96 2.76 8.02 1.67
CA LEU A 96 3.12 9.44 1.71
C LEU A 96 3.20 9.99 3.13
N ALA A 97 2.28 9.65 4.02
CA ALA A 97 2.28 10.22 5.37
C ALA A 97 3.52 9.87 6.20
N PRO A 98 4.02 8.62 6.25
CA PRO A 98 5.30 8.34 6.90
C PRO A 98 6.46 9.13 6.29
N THR A 99 6.41 9.39 4.97
CA THR A 99 7.40 10.22 4.28
C THR A 99 7.28 11.70 4.67
N LEU A 100 6.04 12.21 4.83
CA LEU A 100 5.79 13.55 5.35
C LEU A 100 6.25 13.70 6.80
N PHE A 101 6.06 12.71 7.65
CA PHE A 101 6.59 12.72 9.02
C PHE A 101 8.11 12.82 9.05
N ALA A 102 8.80 12.12 8.13
CA ALA A 102 10.25 12.07 8.08
C ALA A 102 10.90 13.26 7.37
N HIS A 103 10.26 13.81 6.33
CA HIS A 103 10.89 14.78 5.42
C HIS A 103 10.07 16.06 5.20
N GLY A 104 8.80 16.09 5.61
CA GLY A 104 7.92 17.25 5.45
C GLY A 104 8.23 18.37 6.44
N THR A 105 7.90 19.60 6.04
CA THR A 105 7.89 20.75 6.97
C THR A 105 6.68 20.69 7.90
N ASP A 106 6.70 21.46 8.99
CA ASP A 106 5.55 21.55 9.90
C ASP A 106 4.30 22.07 9.19
N GLU A 107 4.46 23.01 8.27
CA GLU A 107 3.38 23.56 7.44
C GLU A 107 2.78 22.49 6.54
N GLN A 108 3.63 21.69 5.89
CA GLN A 108 3.17 20.57 5.05
C GLN A 108 2.41 19.54 5.89
N ARG A 109 2.94 19.13 7.04
CA ARG A 109 2.26 18.19 7.94
C ARG A 109 0.89 18.70 8.39
N LYS A 110 0.83 19.95 8.89
CA LYS A 110 -0.42 20.56 9.36
C LYS A 110 -1.46 20.74 8.25
N ARG A 111 -1.01 21.03 7.03
CA ARG A 111 -1.90 21.24 5.88
C ARG A 111 -2.43 19.94 5.30
N LEU A 112 -1.60 18.89 5.20
CA LEU A 112 -1.89 17.71 4.41
C LEU A 112 -2.40 16.52 5.23
N LEU A 113 -1.79 16.24 6.40
CA LEU A 113 -2.10 15.03 7.16
C LEU A 113 -3.55 14.98 7.66
N PRO A 114 -4.15 16.06 8.23
CA PRO A 114 -5.53 15.99 8.68
C PRO A 114 -6.53 15.74 7.56
N ARG A 115 -6.30 16.31 6.36
CA ARG A 115 -7.14 16.10 5.19
C ARG A 115 -7.04 14.66 4.67
N MET A 116 -5.82 14.12 4.68
CA MET A 116 -5.55 12.73 4.31
C MET A 116 -6.24 11.76 5.28
N ALA A 117 -6.14 12.01 6.60
CA ALA A 117 -6.78 11.18 7.63
C ALA A 117 -8.31 11.14 7.49
N ARG A 118 -8.93 12.25 7.03
CA ARG A 118 -10.39 12.35 6.82
C ARG A 118 -10.87 11.86 5.45
N GLY A 119 -9.96 11.39 4.56
CA GLY A 119 -10.31 11.01 3.20
C GLY A 119 -10.73 12.19 2.31
N GLU A 120 -10.43 13.44 2.72
CA GLU A 120 -10.70 14.64 1.94
C GLU A 120 -9.75 14.79 0.76
N ASP A 121 -8.50 14.35 0.92
CA ASP A 121 -7.51 14.25 -0.15
C ASP A 121 -7.06 12.79 -0.29
N ILE A 122 -7.40 12.17 -1.40
CA ILE A 122 -6.91 10.85 -1.78
C ILE A 122 -5.73 11.00 -2.73
N TRP A 123 -4.67 10.23 -2.49
CA TRP A 123 -3.38 10.39 -3.15
C TRP A 123 -3.03 9.22 -4.06
N ALA A 124 -2.49 9.51 -5.25
CA ALA A 124 -1.92 8.54 -6.16
C ALA A 124 -0.39 8.66 -6.22
N GLN A 125 0.26 7.51 -6.31
CA GLN A 125 1.71 7.44 -6.51
C GLN A 125 2.04 7.59 -7.99
N ALA A 126 2.87 8.56 -8.35
CA ALA A 126 3.26 8.90 -9.71
C ALA A 126 4.77 8.72 -9.91
N TRP A 127 5.26 7.47 -9.85
CA TRP A 127 6.69 7.17 -9.89
C TRP A 127 7.12 6.58 -11.21
N SER A 128 6.61 5.40 -11.54
CA SER A 128 7.01 4.66 -12.74
C SER A 128 6.71 5.43 -14.02
N GLU A 129 7.56 5.24 -15.03
CA GLU A 129 7.37 5.71 -16.39
C GLU A 129 7.36 4.51 -17.34
N PRO A 130 6.89 4.64 -18.60
CA PRO A 130 6.84 3.52 -19.54
C PRO A 130 8.16 2.75 -19.65
N GLU A 131 9.30 3.45 -19.57
CA GLU A 131 10.64 2.85 -19.67
C GLU A 131 11.40 2.79 -18.33
N ALA A 132 10.80 3.19 -17.21
CA ALA A 132 11.45 3.28 -15.91
C ALA A 132 10.54 2.77 -14.79
N GLY A 133 10.49 1.45 -14.63
CA GLY A 133 9.82 0.76 -13.51
C GLY A 133 10.84 0.30 -12.47
N SER A 134 11.42 -0.90 -12.65
CA SER A 134 12.46 -1.42 -11.74
C SER A 134 13.70 -0.54 -11.69
N ASP A 135 14.10 0.08 -12.80
CA ASP A 135 15.14 1.11 -12.84
C ASP A 135 14.53 2.51 -12.66
N LEU A 136 13.99 2.78 -11.49
CA LEU A 136 13.36 4.07 -11.17
C LEU A 136 14.32 5.26 -11.32
N ALA A 137 15.64 5.05 -11.20
CA ALA A 137 16.63 6.10 -11.37
C ALA A 137 16.74 6.61 -12.81
N ALA A 138 16.18 5.89 -13.78
CA ALA A 138 16.17 6.23 -15.20
C ALA A 138 14.98 7.12 -15.63
N ILE A 139 14.15 7.61 -14.70
CA ILE A 139 13.02 8.48 -15.03
C ILE A 139 13.45 9.73 -15.79
N ARG A 140 12.58 10.16 -16.72
CA ARG A 140 12.80 11.29 -17.62
C ARG A 140 11.84 12.45 -17.42
N SER A 141 10.69 12.23 -16.75
CA SER A 141 9.79 13.34 -16.41
C SER A 141 10.55 14.43 -15.70
N SER A 142 10.38 15.65 -16.14
CA SER A 142 11.19 16.81 -15.72
C SER A 142 10.39 17.80 -14.90
N ALA A 143 11.11 18.60 -14.13
CA ALA A 143 10.58 19.77 -13.44
C ALA A 143 11.52 20.96 -13.72
N VAL A 144 10.99 21.99 -14.37
CA VAL A 144 11.73 23.18 -14.75
C VAL A 144 11.37 24.33 -13.78
N ARG A 145 12.39 25.00 -13.28
CA ARG A 145 12.21 26.12 -12.35
C ARG A 145 11.47 27.28 -13.02
N THR A 146 10.51 27.88 -12.30
CA THR A 146 9.80 29.10 -12.71
C THR A 146 9.56 29.99 -11.48
N ASP A 147 8.93 31.15 -11.67
CA ASP A 147 8.62 32.06 -10.56
C ASP A 147 7.68 31.41 -9.55
N GLY A 148 8.13 31.31 -8.30
CA GLY A 148 7.37 30.77 -7.17
C GLY A 148 7.18 29.25 -7.18
N GLY A 149 7.77 28.51 -8.14
CA GLY A 149 7.59 27.07 -8.21
C GLY A 149 8.26 26.40 -9.39
N TRP A 150 7.61 25.35 -9.89
CA TRP A 150 8.14 24.43 -10.88
C TRP A 150 7.06 24.07 -11.92
N LEU A 151 7.46 23.81 -13.15
CA LEU A 151 6.61 23.26 -14.20
C LEU A 151 6.99 21.81 -14.42
N LEU A 152 6.04 20.90 -14.11
CA LEU A 152 6.20 19.46 -14.28
C LEU A 152 5.77 19.04 -15.67
N SER A 153 6.60 18.22 -16.35
CA SER A 153 6.30 17.66 -17.66
C SER A 153 6.76 16.22 -17.77
N GLY A 154 5.96 15.35 -18.41
CA GLY A 154 6.28 13.95 -18.64
C GLY A 154 5.07 13.03 -18.55
N GLN A 155 5.36 11.73 -18.47
CA GLN A 155 4.36 10.68 -18.39
C GLN A 155 4.67 9.75 -17.24
N LYS A 156 3.69 9.50 -16.38
CA LYS A 156 3.74 8.47 -15.33
C LYS A 156 2.77 7.35 -15.67
N THR A 157 3.08 6.14 -15.25
CA THR A 157 2.24 4.97 -15.50
C THR A 157 2.08 4.11 -14.25
N TRP A 158 1.10 3.21 -14.26
CA TRP A 158 0.77 2.31 -13.16
C TRP A 158 0.38 3.03 -11.86
N SER A 159 -0.20 4.23 -11.99
CA SER A 159 -0.65 5.02 -10.84
C SER A 159 -2.00 4.51 -10.35
N SER A 160 -2.00 3.81 -9.20
CA SER A 160 -3.20 3.20 -8.63
C SER A 160 -4.29 4.24 -8.38
N ARG A 161 -5.46 4.02 -8.99
CA ARG A 161 -6.69 4.84 -8.83
C ARG A 161 -6.51 6.32 -9.10
N ALA A 162 -5.50 6.72 -9.87
CA ALA A 162 -5.25 8.12 -10.19
C ALA A 162 -6.45 8.76 -10.92
N THR A 163 -7.27 7.98 -11.63
CA THR A 163 -8.51 8.43 -12.26
C THR A 163 -9.47 9.09 -11.27
N PHE A 164 -9.47 8.67 -10.02
CA PHE A 164 -10.40 9.12 -8.98
C PHE A 164 -9.71 9.89 -7.84
N ALA A 165 -8.37 9.83 -7.75
CA ALA A 165 -7.60 10.50 -6.73
C ALA A 165 -7.62 12.03 -6.92
N ASP A 166 -7.37 12.76 -5.83
CA ASP A 166 -7.34 14.22 -5.83
C ASP A 166 -5.92 14.74 -6.11
N ARG A 167 -4.91 14.08 -5.56
CA ARG A 167 -3.52 14.53 -5.57
C ARG A 167 -2.56 13.43 -5.95
N GLY A 168 -1.41 13.82 -6.49
CA GLY A 168 -0.30 12.94 -6.81
C GLY A 168 0.97 13.27 -6.02
N PHE A 169 1.82 12.28 -5.83
CA PHE A 169 3.18 12.46 -5.36
C PHE A 169 4.16 11.69 -6.23
N GLY A 170 5.29 12.32 -6.58
CA GLY A 170 6.19 11.71 -7.56
C GLY A 170 7.58 12.32 -7.62
N LEU A 171 8.44 11.63 -8.36
CA LEU A 171 9.81 12.02 -8.65
C LEU A 171 9.91 12.64 -10.03
N PHE A 172 10.66 13.75 -10.11
CA PHE A 172 10.93 14.46 -11.36
C PHE A 172 12.39 14.91 -11.42
N ARG A 173 12.95 14.96 -12.62
CA ARG A 173 14.30 15.41 -12.86
C ARG A 173 14.34 16.93 -12.85
N THR A 174 15.03 17.49 -11.88
CA THR A 174 15.24 18.95 -11.72
C THR A 174 16.63 19.40 -12.15
N ASP A 175 17.56 18.45 -12.29
CA ASP A 175 18.89 18.70 -12.88
C ASP A 175 19.09 17.72 -14.04
N PRO A 176 19.02 18.19 -15.30
CA PRO A 176 19.17 17.34 -16.49
C PRO A 176 20.60 16.82 -16.70
N ASP A 177 21.60 17.50 -16.14
CA ASP A 177 23.02 17.14 -16.29
C ASP A 177 23.45 16.10 -15.24
N ALA A 178 22.67 15.91 -14.19
CA ALA A 178 22.98 14.93 -13.16
C ALA A 178 22.58 13.50 -13.58
N GLU A 179 23.46 12.57 -13.26
CA GLU A 179 23.26 11.16 -13.62
C GLU A 179 22.33 10.41 -12.66
N ARG A 180 21.46 9.57 -13.22
CA ARG A 180 20.65 8.57 -12.53
C ARG A 180 19.84 9.17 -11.36
N HIS A 181 20.07 8.71 -10.13
CA HIS A 181 19.35 9.11 -8.93
C HIS A 181 19.70 10.52 -8.43
N ARG A 182 20.74 11.14 -8.94
CA ARG A 182 21.10 12.54 -8.62
C ARG A 182 20.18 13.47 -9.41
N GLY A 183 20.00 14.70 -8.91
CA GLY A 183 19.19 15.70 -9.60
C GLY A 183 17.69 15.37 -9.68
N LEU A 184 17.18 14.47 -8.84
CA LEU A 184 15.77 14.18 -8.70
C LEU A 184 15.18 14.92 -7.50
N THR A 185 13.97 15.45 -7.68
CA THR A 185 13.20 16.12 -6.61
C THR A 185 11.84 15.46 -6.45
N TYR A 186 11.34 15.45 -5.23
CA TYR A 186 10.05 14.85 -4.89
C TYR A 186 8.98 15.94 -4.81
N PHE A 187 7.90 15.79 -5.57
CA PHE A 187 6.83 16.77 -5.67
C PHE A 187 5.49 16.20 -5.23
N LEU A 188 4.69 17.07 -4.64
CA LEU A 188 3.27 16.89 -4.35
C LEU A 188 2.50 17.77 -5.33
N PHE A 189 1.50 17.25 -6.03
CA PHE A 189 0.79 18.02 -7.05
C PHE A 189 -0.69 17.68 -7.12
N ASP A 190 -1.49 18.60 -7.67
CA ASP A 190 -2.93 18.42 -7.87
C ASP A 190 -3.17 17.64 -9.18
N LEU A 191 -3.94 16.56 -9.12
CA LEU A 191 -4.30 15.77 -10.28
C LEU A 191 -5.41 16.44 -11.14
N ARG A 192 -5.98 17.51 -10.65
CA ARG A 192 -7.00 18.32 -11.36
C ARG A 192 -6.43 19.63 -11.91
N ALA A 193 -5.12 19.87 -11.75
CA ALA A 193 -4.46 21.07 -12.26
C ALA A 193 -4.50 21.12 -13.78
N GLU A 194 -4.46 22.34 -14.34
CA GLU A 194 -4.27 22.55 -15.77
C GLU A 194 -3.00 21.86 -16.26
N GLY A 195 -3.05 21.22 -17.42
CA GLY A 195 -1.94 20.43 -17.97
C GLY A 195 -1.89 18.98 -17.52
N VAL A 196 -2.76 18.53 -16.59
CA VAL A 196 -2.87 17.12 -16.19
C VAL A 196 -3.90 16.41 -17.07
N THR A 197 -3.50 15.28 -17.66
CA THR A 197 -4.41 14.35 -18.33
C THR A 197 -4.22 12.96 -17.75
N ILE A 198 -5.33 12.32 -17.35
CA ILE A 198 -5.30 10.98 -16.77
C ILE A 198 -6.00 10.01 -17.70
N ARG A 199 -5.34 8.88 -18.02
CA ARG A 199 -5.90 7.82 -18.85
C ARG A 199 -5.94 6.52 -18.05
N PRO A 200 -7.13 5.92 -17.86
CA PRO A 200 -7.25 4.63 -17.18
C PRO A 200 -6.59 3.52 -17.98
N ILE A 201 -5.99 2.55 -17.28
CA ILE A 201 -5.40 1.34 -17.84
C ILE A 201 -6.34 0.18 -17.50
N PRO A 202 -7.03 -0.44 -18.48
CA PRO A 202 -7.83 -1.64 -18.24
C PRO A 202 -6.97 -2.80 -17.79
N GLN A 203 -7.44 -3.58 -16.81
CA GLN A 203 -6.80 -4.76 -16.28
C GLN A 203 -7.50 -6.04 -16.74
N LEU A 204 -7.01 -7.20 -16.32
CA LEU A 204 -7.57 -8.51 -16.68
C LEU A 204 -9.00 -8.73 -16.17
N ASP A 205 -9.38 -8.08 -15.08
CA ASP A 205 -10.73 -8.06 -14.53
C ASP A 205 -11.69 -7.11 -15.28
N GLY A 206 -11.15 -6.34 -16.23
CA GLY A 206 -11.88 -5.34 -17.01
C GLY A 206 -12.01 -3.99 -16.33
N GLU A 207 -11.54 -3.83 -15.10
CA GLU A 207 -11.63 -2.58 -14.35
C GLU A 207 -10.34 -1.72 -14.49
N PRO A 208 -10.46 -0.38 -14.49
CA PRO A 208 -9.30 0.52 -14.64
C PRO A 208 -8.68 0.88 -13.28
N GLY A 209 -8.17 -0.10 -12.55
CA GLY A 209 -7.54 0.10 -11.24
C GLY A 209 -6.22 0.88 -11.27
N PHE A 210 -5.59 1.03 -12.45
CA PHE A 210 -4.41 1.86 -12.69
C PHE A 210 -4.67 2.92 -13.75
N ALA A 211 -3.79 3.93 -13.79
CA ALA A 211 -3.84 4.96 -14.82
C ALA A 211 -2.44 5.42 -15.23
N GLU A 212 -2.37 6.00 -16.43
CA GLU A 212 -1.30 6.88 -16.88
C GLU A 212 -1.64 8.32 -16.51
N ILE A 213 -0.62 9.09 -16.12
CA ILE A 213 -0.72 10.52 -15.83
C ILE A 213 0.22 11.25 -16.79
N PHE A 214 -0.36 12.06 -17.66
CA PHE A 214 0.38 12.96 -18.55
C PHE A 214 0.41 14.35 -17.93
N LEU A 215 1.58 14.96 -17.92
CA LEU A 215 1.85 16.28 -17.35
C LEU A 215 2.45 17.16 -18.45
N ASP A 216 1.79 18.28 -18.73
CA ASP A 216 2.22 19.26 -19.74
C ASP A 216 2.33 20.65 -19.09
N GLY A 217 3.52 20.96 -18.55
CA GLY A 217 3.79 22.23 -17.89
C GLY A 217 2.96 22.48 -16.62
N VAL A 218 2.66 21.43 -15.85
CA VAL A 218 1.83 21.54 -14.64
C VAL A 218 2.57 22.33 -13.57
N PHE A 219 2.00 23.47 -13.16
CA PHE A 219 2.61 24.31 -12.11
C PHE A 219 2.46 23.68 -10.72
N VAL A 220 3.60 23.63 -10.01
CA VAL A 220 3.68 23.18 -8.60
C VAL A 220 4.44 24.22 -7.79
N PRO A 221 3.84 24.80 -6.73
CA PRO A 221 4.51 25.80 -5.91
C PRO A 221 5.65 25.20 -5.08
N ASP A 222 6.62 26.01 -4.70
CA ASP A 222 7.75 25.60 -3.86
C ASP A 222 7.31 24.93 -2.55
N ALA A 223 6.18 25.33 -2.00
CA ALA A 223 5.61 24.75 -0.78
C ALA A 223 5.20 23.29 -0.93
N ASP A 224 5.11 22.77 -2.17
CA ASP A 224 4.75 21.38 -2.50
C ASP A 224 5.96 20.54 -2.95
N VAL A 225 7.19 21.04 -2.78
CA VAL A 225 8.41 20.23 -2.81
C VAL A 225 8.55 19.51 -1.48
N LEU A 226 8.66 18.18 -1.51
CA LEU A 226 8.86 17.39 -0.30
C LEU A 226 10.35 17.07 -0.10
N GLY A 227 10.91 17.55 0.99
CA GLY A 227 12.34 17.51 1.26
C GLY A 227 13.10 18.59 0.48
N GLU A 228 14.35 18.33 0.14
CA GLU A 228 15.23 19.27 -0.54
C GLU A 228 15.24 19.05 -2.05
N VAL A 229 15.41 20.14 -2.80
CA VAL A 229 15.63 20.08 -4.26
C VAL A 229 16.89 19.26 -4.56
N HIS A 230 16.85 18.44 -5.60
CA HIS A 230 17.88 17.48 -6.01
C HIS A 230 18.15 16.31 -5.04
N ASN A 231 17.41 16.21 -3.93
CA ASN A 231 17.52 15.14 -2.93
C ASN A 231 16.29 14.21 -2.88
N GLY A 232 15.45 14.25 -3.92
CA GLY A 232 14.21 13.47 -4.00
C GLY A 232 14.41 11.97 -3.95
N TRP A 233 15.58 11.46 -4.37
CA TRP A 233 15.90 10.03 -4.29
C TRP A 233 15.90 9.53 -2.83
N ARG A 234 16.47 10.30 -1.92
CA ARG A 234 16.48 9.97 -0.49
C ARG A 234 15.05 9.90 0.07
N VAL A 235 14.22 10.85 -0.32
CA VAL A 235 12.80 10.89 0.07
C VAL A 235 12.05 9.68 -0.49
N ALA A 236 12.27 9.34 -1.76
CA ALA A 236 11.66 8.18 -2.39
C ALA A 236 12.09 6.86 -1.75
N MET A 237 13.35 6.71 -1.37
CA MET A 237 13.82 5.49 -0.69
C MET A 237 13.17 5.33 0.69
N SER A 238 12.89 6.43 1.39
CA SER A 238 12.08 6.41 2.63
C SER A 238 10.66 5.90 2.36
N THR A 239 10.00 6.43 1.34
CA THR A 239 8.66 5.96 0.90
C THR A 239 8.69 4.47 0.51
N ALA A 240 9.68 4.04 -0.27
CA ALA A 240 9.82 2.64 -0.69
C ALA A 240 10.06 1.68 0.49
N SER A 241 10.73 2.14 1.56
CA SER A 241 10.91 1.37 2.78
C SER A 241 9.57 1.17 3.51
N ASN A 242 8.71 2.19 3.52
CA ASN A 242 7.37 2.09 4.08
C ASN A 242 6.46 1.18 3.24
N GLU A 243 6.59 1.21 1.90
CA GLU A 243 5.85 0.35 0.98
C GLU A 243 6.14 -1.15 1.20
N ARG A 244 7.38 -1.50 1.50
CA ARG A 244 7.81 -2.87 1.82
C ARG A 244 7.58 -3.24 3.29
N GLY A 245 7.29 -2.25 4.12
CA GLY A 245 7.11 -2.37 5.56
C GLY A 245 5.75 -2.95 5.96
N LEU A 246 5.41 -2.73 7.23
CA LEU A 246 4.24 -3.32 7.90
C LEU A 246 2.91 -2.83 7.34
N SER A 247 2.85 -1.55 6.91
CA SER A 247 1.57 -0.84 6.80
C SER A 247 0.78 -1.15 5.52
N LEU A 248 1.45 -1.39 4.39
CA LEU A 248 0.73 -1.60 3.12
C LEU A 248 0.20 -3.02 2.95
N ARG A 249 0.81 -4.02 3.60
CA ARG A 249 0.41 -5.43 3.51
C ARG A 249 0.26 -6.04 4.90
N SER A 250 -0.85 -5.73 5.51
CA SER A 250 -1.22 -6.21 6.84
C SER A 250 -1.26 -7.74 6.92
N PRO A 251 -0.71 -8.36 7.98
CA PRO A 251 -0.88 -9.78 8.23
C PRO A 251 -2.34 -10.17 8.44
N GLY A 252 -3.18 -9.25 8.94
CA GLY A 252 -4.61 -9.46 9.10
C GLY A 252 -5.31 -9.83 7.79
N ARG A 253 -4.90 -9.22 6.66
CA ARG A 253 -5.42 -9.57 5.32
C ARG A 253 -5.18 -11.03 4.98
N PHE A 254 -3.96 -11.52 5.13
CA PHE A 254 -3.58 -12.90 4.78
C PHE A 254 -4.20 -13.91 5.74
N ARG A 255 -4.24 -13.59 7.04
CA ARG A 255 -4.93 -14.41 8.03
C ARG A 255 -6.42 -14.55 7.69
N ALA A 256 -7.12 -13.44 7.44
CA ALA A 256 -8.53 -13.48 7.06
C ALA A 256 -8.77 -14.23 5.74
N ALA A 257 -7.86 -14.13 4.76
CA ALA A 257 -7.93 -14.88 3.51
C ALA A 257 -7.72 -16.38 3.74
N ALA A 258 -6.71 -16.77 4.54
CA ALA A 258 -6.46 -18.17 4.88
C ALA A 258 -7.62 -18.80 5.69
N ASP A 259 -8.21 -18.07 6.63
CA ASP A 259 -9.38 -18.52 7.36
C ASP A 259 -10.60 -18.70 6.43
N ARG A 260 -10.76 -17.84 5.43
CA ARG A 260 -11.78 -18.02 4.37
C ARG A 260 -11.50 -19.25 3.50
N LEU A 261 -10.23 -19.51 3.16
CA LEU A 261 -9.83 -20.70 2.40
C LEU A 261 -10.16 -21.99 3.16
N VAL A 262 -9.89 -22.03 4.46
CA VAL A 262 -10.27 -23.16 5.33
C VAL A 262 -11.80 -23.36 5.34
N ARG A 263 -12.58 -22.26 5.41
CA ARG A 263 -14.04 -22.35 5.31
C ARG A 263 -14.51 -22.84 3.95
N LEU A 264 -13.88 -22.38 2.85
CA LEU A 264 -14.16 -22.86 1.51
C LEU A 264 -13.92 -24.36 1.40
N TRP A 265 -12.74 -24.85 1.83
CA TRP A 265 -12.42 -26.28 1.81
C TRP A 265 -13.46 -27.12 2.56
N ARG A 266 -13.96 -26.65 3.69
CA ARG A 266 -15.06 -27.32 4.42
C ARG A 266 -16.38 -27.25 3.65
N ALA A 267 -16.70 -26.13 3.03
CA ALA A 267 -17.95 -25.92 2.31
C ALA A 267 -18.06 -26.78 1.05
N VAL A 268 -16.95 -27.02 0.33
CA VAL A 268 -16.92 -27.93 -0.82
C VAL A 268 -16.84 -29.41 -0.44
N GLY A 269 -17.07 -29.74 0.83
CA GLY A 269 -17.15 -31.13 1.31
C GLY A 269 -15.83 -31.73 1.77
N ALA A 270 -14.83 -30.91 2.09
CA ALA A 270 -13.53 -31.36 2.56
C ALA A 270 -12.94 -32.50 1.71
N PRO A 271 -12.56 -32.22 0.44
CA PRO A 271 -12.11 -33.24 -0.50
C PRO A 271 -11.08 -34.18 0.09
N SER A 272 -11.14 -35.45 -0.24
CA SER A 272 -10.15 -36.47 0.19
C SER A 272 -8.79 -36.31 -0.50
N ASP A 273 -8.67 -35.38 -1.46
CA ASP A 273 -7.40 -35.05 -2.10
C ASP A 273 -6.45 -34.47 -1.07
N THR A 274 -5.41 -35.24 -0.74
CA THR A 274 -4.44 -34.87 0.26
C THR A 274 -3.55 -33.71 -0.21
N ALA A 275 -3.31 -33.57 -1.51
CA ALA A 275 -2.52 -32.48 -2.07
C ALA A 275 -3.25 -31.13 -1.91
N LEU A 276 -4.53 -31.05 -2.21
CA LEU A 276 -5.33 -29.84 -1.98
C LEU A 276 -5.44 -29.51 -0.49
N ARG A 277 -5.66 -30.52 0.36
CA ARG A 277 -5.68 -30.32 1.81
C ARG A 277 -4.37 -29.73 2.31
N ASP A 278 -3.24 -30.29 1.88
CA ASP A 278 -1.92 -29.84 2.33
C ASP A 278 -1.66 -28.40 1.86
N ARG A 279 -2.05 -27.99 0.66
CA ARG A 279 -1.98 -26.59 0.19
C ARG A 279 -2.85 -25.64 1.04
N VAL A 280 -4.03 -26.04 1.49
CA VAL A 280 -4.87 -25.27 2.42
C VAL A 280 -4.15 -25.09 3.76
N VAL A 281 -3.55 -26.16 4.26
CA VAL A 281 -2.78 -26.13 5.53
C VAL A 281 -1.54 -25.24 5.39
N ASP A 282 -0.79 -25.37 4.30
CA ASP A 282 0.40 -24.55 4.03
C ASP A 282 0.04 -23.05 3.94
N ALA A 283 -1.06 -22.69 3.27
CA ALA A 283 -1.54 -21.33 3.21
C ALA A 283 -1.88 -20.77 4.60
N TRP A 284 -2.51 -21.58 5.46
CA TRP A 284 -2.84 -21.19 6.82
C TRP A 284 -1.57 -21.05 7.70
N ILE A 285 -0.65 -22.00 7.62
CA ILE A 285 0.64 -21.93 8.33
C ILE A 285 1.42 -20.70 7.86
N GLY A 286 1.48 -20.46 6.55
CA GLY A 286 2.14 -19.29 5.97
C GLY A 286 1.56 -17.97 6.50
N ALA A 287 0.24 -17.87 6.58
CA ALA A 287 -0.41 -16.68 7.15
C ALA A 287 -0.08 -16.48 8.65
N GLN A 288 -0.02 -17.56 9.44
CA GLN A 288 0.41 -17.49 10.84
C GLN A 288 1.89 -17.11 10.98
N ALA A 289 2.76 -17.70 10.16
CA ALA A 289 4.19 -17.36 10.16
C ALA A 289 4.40 -15.86 9.82
N TYR A 290 3.70 -15.34 8.82
CA TYR A 290 3.72 -13.93 8.46
C TYR A 290 3.23 -13.03 9.60
N ARG A 291 2.17 -13.43 10.29
CA ARG A 291 1.66 -12.75 11.48
C ARG A 291 2.73 -12.67 12.58
N LEU A 292 3.33 -13.79 12.94
CA LEU A 292 4.35 -13.86 14.00
C LEU A 292 5.60 -13.05 13.63
N TYR A 293 6.02 -13.09 12.37
CA TYR A 293 7.12 -12.26 11.86
C TYR A 293 6.79 -10.76 12.01
N THR A 294 5.55 -10.37 11.73
CA THR A 294 5.09 -8.98 11.89
C THR A 294 5.14 -8.53 13.35
N PHE A 295 4.68 -9.36 14.30
CA PHE A 295 4.80 -9.06 15.74
C PHE A 295 6.27 -8.88 16.15
N GLY A 296 7.17 -9.77 15.69
CA GLY A 296 8.61 -9.61 15.92
C GLY A 296 9.19 -8.32 15.37
N THR A 297 8.72 -7.89 14.20
CA THR A 297 9.12 -6.61 13.60
C THR A 297 8.61 -5.42 14.40
N VAL A 298 7.35 -5.47 14.84
CA VAL A 298 6.74 -4.42 15.69
C VAL A 298 7.47 -4.29 17.01
N THR A 299 7.79 -5.41 17.69
CA THR A 299 8.58 -5.41 18.92
C THR A 299 9.93 -4.73 18.70
N ARG A 300 10.67 -5.10 17.66
CA ARG A 300 11.97 -4.50 17.32
C ARG A 300 11.88 -3.00 17.06
N LEU A 301 10.84 -2.56 16.34
CA LEU A 301 10.62 -1.13 16.08
C LEU A 301 10.26 -0.36 17.36
N ALA A 302 9.46 -0.93 18.24
CA ALA A 302 9.11 -0.34 19.54
C ALA A 302 10.35 -0.19 20.45
N GLU A 303 11.34 -1.08 20.30
CA GLU A 303 12.64 -1.01 21.00
C GLU A 303 13.66 -0.08 20.32
N GLY A 304 13.26 0.70 19.33
CA GLY A 304 14.10 1.66 18.62
C GLY A 304 14.92 1.07 17.47
N GLY A 305 14.65 -0.17 17.07
CA GLY A 305 15.23 -0.76 15.86
C GLY A 305 14.65 -0.19 14.57
N GLY A 306 15.28 -0.45 13.44
CA GLY A 306 14.85 0.01 12.11
C GLY A 306 14.31 -1.11 11.23
N LEU A 307 13.64 -0.71 10.14
CA LEU A 307 13.33 -1.60 9.01
C LEU A 307 14.55 -1.65 8.08
N GLY A 308 15.11 -2.82 7.92
CA GLY A 308 16.26 -3.07 7.06
C GLY A 308 15.90 -3.80 5.76
N ALA A 309 16.90 -4.44 5.17
CA ALA A 309 16.74 -5.25 3.98
C ALA A 309 15.84 -6.49 4.19
N GLU A 310 15.53 -6.85 5.44
CA GLU A 310 14.56 -7.90 5.81
C GLU A 310 13.15 -7.61 5.27
N SER A 311 12.79 -6.35 5.05
CA SER A 311 11.54 -5.98 4.39
C SER A 311 11.41 -6.58 2.98
N SER A 312 12.54 -6.85 2.31
CA SER A 312 12.56 -7.56 1.02
C SER A 312 12.19 -9.03 1.14
N VAL A 313 12.64 -9.71 2.21
CA VAL A 313 12.22 -11.10 2.52
C VAL A 313 10.72 -11.16 2.75
N ASN A 314 10.22 -10.19 3.51
CA ASN A 314 8.80 -10.06 3.81
C ASN A 314 7.97 -9.91 2.53
N LYS A 315 8.42 -9.04 1.61
CA LYS A 315 7.75 -8.81 0.31
C LYS A 315 7.71 -10.06 -0.55
N LEU A 316 8.80 -10.79 -0.64
CA LEU A 316 8.85 -12.07 -1.35
C LEU A 316 7.82 -13.03 -0.78
N PHE A 317 7.84 -13.20 0.54
CA PHE A 317 6.99 -14.16 1.22
C PHE A 317 5.50 -13.89 1.03
N TRP A 318 5.03 -12.66 1.33
CA TRP A 318 3.61 -12.37 1.24
C TRP A 318 3.09 -12.37 -0.19
N SER A 319 3.90 -11.97 -1.19
CA SER A 319 3.45 -11.95 -2.58
C SER A 319 3.29 -13.37 -3.17
N GLU A 320 4.17 -14.30 -2.80
CA GLU A 320 4.07 -15.69 -3.21
C GLU A 320 2.94 -16.42 -2.44
N LEU A 321 2.77 -16.12 -1.15
CA LEU A 321 1.65 -16.65 -0.36
C LEU A 321 0.30 -16.21 -0.91
N ASP A 322 0.14 -14.95 -1.34
CA ASP A 322 -1.11 -14.43 -1.88
C ASP A 322 -1.52 -15.18 -3.15
N VAL A 323 -0.59 -15.40 -4.07
CA VAL A 323 -0.83 -16.18 -5.30
C VAL A 323 -1.23 -17.62 -4.96
N ALA A 324 -0.40 -18.33 -4.18
CA ALA A 324 -0.64 -19.73 -3.85
C ALA A 324 -1.97 -19.95 -3.11
N LEU A 325 -2.35 -19.02 -2.23
CA LEU A 325 -3.62 -19.07 -1.50
C LEU A 325 -4.82 -18.97 -2.45
N HIS A 326 -4.80 -18.03 -3.38
CA HIS A 326 -5.89 -17.81 -4.32
C HIS A 326 -5.94 -18.91 -5.39
N GLU A 327 -4.81 -19.40 -5.91
CA GLU A 327 -4.76 -20.59 -6.78
C GLU A 327 -5.40 -21.81 -6.11
N THR A 328 -5.07 -22.03 -4.83
CA THR A 328 -5.67 -23.14 -4.07
C THR A 328 -7.19 -23.01 -3.97
N ALA A 329 -7.69 -21.77 -3.82
CA ALA A 329 -9.13 -21.53 -3.78
C ALA A 329 -9.80 -21.81 -5.13
N LEU A 330 -9.19 -21.43 -6.25
CA LEU A 330 -9.70 -21.71 -7.59
C LEU A 330 -9.73 -23.23 -7.86
N ASP A 331 -8.68 -23.96 -7.49
CA ASP A 331 -8.64 -25.41 -7.62
C ASP A 331 -9.72 -26.12 -6.78
N LEU A 332 -10.00 -25.60 -5.57
CA LEU A 332 -11.12 -26.12 -4.74
C LEU A 332 -12.49 -25.87 -5.35
N LEU A 333 -12.66 -24.75 -6.04
CA LEU A 333 -13.92 -24.40 -6.71
C LEU A 333 -14.10 -25.14 -8.05
N GLY A 334 -13.02 -25.61 -8.67
CA GLY A 334 -13.06 -26.22 -9.99
C GLY A 334 -13.67 -25.27 -11.03
N ALA A 335 -14.66 -25.70 -11.79
CA ALA A 335 -15.29 -24.87 -12.82
C ALA A 335 -15.95 -23.59 -12.26
N GLU A 336 -16.42 -23.59 -11.02
CA GLU A 336 -16.98 -22.38 -10.38
C GLU A 336 -15.91 -21.32 -10.14
N GLY A 337 -14.63 -21.69 -10.07
CA GLY A 337 -13.50 -20.76 -9.93
C GLY A 337 -13.28 -19.88 -11.16
N GLU A 338 -13.86 -20.22 -12.32
CA GLU A 338 -13.80 -19.42 -13.55
C GLU A 338 -14.87 -18.29 -13.56
N LEU A 339 -15.79 -18.32 -12.61
CA LEU A 339 -16.85 -17.31 -12.52
C LEU A 339 -16.39 -16.08 -11.73
N THR A 340 -16.91 -14.91 -12.12
CA THR A 340 -16.69 -13.65 -11.39
C THR A 340 -17.02 -13.82 -9.91
N GLY A 341 -16.11 -13.39 -9.06
CA GLY A 341 -16.28 -13.48 -7.62
C GLY A 341 -14.98 -13.30 -6.85
N ARG A 342 -15.11 -13.16 -5.54
CA ARG A 342 -14.01 -12.82 -4.64
C ARG A 342 -12.71 -13.60 -4.86
N TRP A 343 -12.78 -14.87 -5.19
CA TRP A 343 -11.60 -15.71 -5.33
C TRP A 343 -10.89 -15.48 -6.66
N LEU A 344 -11.64 -15.34 -7.75
CA LEU A 344 -11.08 -14.98 -9.05
C LEU A 344 -10.52 -13.55 -9.00
N ASP A 345 -11.27 -12.59 -8.47
CA ASP A 345 -10.80 -11.18 -8.33
C ASP A 345 -9.53 -11.12 -7.48
N GLY A 346 -9.51 -11.88 -6.37
CA GLY A 346 -8.33 -11.99 -5.51
C GLY A 346 -7.14 -12.63 -6.22
N TYR A 347 -7.36 -13.65 -7.05
CA TYR A 347 -6.31 -14.28 -7.84
C TYR A 347 -5.72 -13.30 -8.86
N LEU A 348 -6.57 -12.65 -9.66
CA LEU A 348 -6.13 -11.68 -10.67
C LEU A 348 -5.32 -10.54 -10.02
N PHE A 349 -5.79 -10.02 -8.89
CA PHE A 349 -5.05 -9.01 -8.13
C PHE A 349 -3.72 -9.54 -7.58
N SER A 350 -3.67 -10.79 -7.09
CA SER A 350 -2.47 -11.39 -6.49
C SER A 350 -1.31 -11.53 -7.47
N LEU A 351 -1.60 -11.72 -8.78
CA LEU A 351 -0.60 -11.85 -9.84
C LEU A 351 0.29 -10.60 -9.98
N ALA A 352 -0.22 -9.43 -9.62
CA ALA A 352 0.56 -8.20 -9.59
C ALA A 352 1.50 -8.10 -8.36
N GLY A 353 1.24 -8.90 -7.32
CA GLY A 353 2.02 -8.91 -6.07
C GLY A 353 3.52 -9.12 -6.28
N PRO A 354 3.98 -10.10 -7.07
CA PRO A 354 5.38 -10.28 -7.42
C PRO A 354 6.02 -9.13 -8.21
N ILE A 355 5.22 -8.22 -8.79
CA ILE A 355 5.67 -7.17 -9.70
C ILE A 355 5.80 -5.82 -8.99
N TYR A 356 4.73 -5.32 -8.36
CA TYR A 356 4.75 -4.00 -7.73
C TYR A 356 5.59 -3.95 -6.45
N ALA A 357 5.85 -2.77 -5.90
CA ALA A 357 6.71 -2.54 -4.73
C ALA A 357 8.15 -3.07 -4.90
N GLY A 358 8.65 -3.04 -6.14
CA GLY A 358 9.88 -3.70 -6.57
C GLY A 358 9.67 -5.19 -6.82
N THR A 359 10.01 -5.65 -8.04
CA THR A 359 9.78 -7.04 -8.45
C THR A 359 10.43 -8.03 -7.50
N ASN A 360 9.93 -9.27 -7.46
CA ASN A 360 10.52 -10.33 -6.65
C ASN A 360 12.00 -10.56 -6.99
N GLU A 361 12.40 -10.38 -8.27
CA GLU A 361 13.79 -10.44 -8.72
C GLU A 361 14.63 -9.33 -8.06
N ILE A 362 14.13 -8.09 -8.06
CA ILE A 362 14.81 -6.97 -7.37
C ILE A 362 14.90 -7.23 -5.86
N GLN A 363 13.86 -7.78 -5.24
CA GLN A 363 13.90 -8.11 -3.82
C GLN A 363 14.93 -9.22 -3.52
N ARG A 364 15.03 -10.25 -4.39
CA ARG A 364 16.07 -11.29 -4.27
C ARG A 364 17.48 -10.71 -4.37
N ASN A 365 17.70 -9.74 -5.29
CA ASN A 365 18.98 -9.03 -5.38
C ASN A 365 19.28 -8.26 -4.09
N VAL A 366 18.30 -7.55 -3.52
CA VAL A 366 18.49 -6.83 -2.24
C VAL A 366 18.82 -7.81 -1.10
N VAL A 367 18.16 -8.97 -1.02
CA VAL A 367 18.47 -10.01 -0.04
C VAL A 367 19.88 -10.55 -0.26
N ALA A 368 20.24 -10.90 -1.49
CA ALA A 368 21.56 -11.44 -1.83
C ALA A 368 22.68 -10.46 -1.45
N GLU A 369 22.56 -9.19 -1.88
CA GLU A 369 23.61 -8.20 -1.70
C GLU A 369 23.67 -7.65 -0.26
N ARG A 370 22.53 -7.34 0.36
CA ARG A 370 22.50 -6.60 1.63
C ARG A 370 22.32 -7.47 2.87
N LEU A 371 21.68 -8.65 2.77
CA LEU A 371 21.54 -9.57 3.90
C LEU A 371 22.59 -10.67 3.87
N LEU A 372 22.86 -11.26 2.69
CA LEU A 372 23.80 -12.36 2.57
C LEU A 372 25.22 -11.92 2.23
N GLY A 373 25.44 -10.63 1.89
CA GLY A 373 26.76 -10.09 1.55
C GLY A 373 27.35 -10.65 0.26
N LEU A 374 26.50 -11.15 -0.66
CA LEU A 374 26.96 -11.69 -1.94
C LEU A 374 27.39 -10.55 -2.87
N PRO A 375 28.30 -10.81 -3.83
CA PRO A 375 28.70 -9.81 -4.82
C PRO A 375 27.53 -9.30 -5.62
N LYS A 376 27.57 -8.01 -5.94
CA LYS A 376 26.60 -7.41 -6.85
C LYS A 376 26.72 -8.06 -8.22
N GLY A 377 25.57 -8.47 -8.80
CA GLY A 377 25.53 -8.96 -10.17
C GLY A 377 26.02 -7.89 -11.17
N THR A 378 26.74 -8.34 -12.18
CA THR A 378 27.24 -7.49 -13.29
C THR A 378 26.11 -7.12 -14.25
#